data_54d4ff9caed5374cea41e3cc7c3efcfb
#
_entry.id   54d4ff9caed5374cea41e3cc7c3efcfb
#
_cell.length_a   1.000
_cell.length_b   1.000
_cell.length_c   1.000
_cell.angle_alpha   90.00
_cell.angle_beta   90.00
_cell.angle_gamma   90.00
#
_symmetry.space_group_name_H-M   'P 1'
#
loop_
_entity.id
_entity.type
_entity.pdbx_description
1 polymer ?
#
loop_
_entity_poly.entity_id
_entity_poly.type
_entity_poly.pdbx_seq_one_letter_code
_entity_poly.pdbx_strand_id
1 'polypeptide(L)'
;MELKRVVVTGFGAITPIGNNAQEYWESLINGVSGAAPITLFDSTNFKTQFACEVKNFDPLEHFDKKEAKKMDRNTQLGLVAAKEAVIHSKILEDNVDKERIGVIWGSGIGGLGTFESEVVSWANTDIPRFSPFFIPKMIADITPGMISIEYGFHGPNYTTVSACASSTNAIIDSKMLIQLGKADVIVCGGSEAAVTASGMGGFNALMALSTRNDDPKTASRPFDKDRDGFVLGEGAGCIILEEYEHAVKRGATIYAELKGGGLSADAYHMTAPHSEGLGAYLVMKGCLEDAGISANEVDHINMHGTSTPLGDVAESSAITKLFGEHSYNIQINSTKSMTGHLLGAAGVIEAIAALGTIMHGIVPPTINHFTDDERIDSRLDFTFNEAVKRDIKVAMSNTFGFGGHNACVLFKKI
;
A
#
# COMPACT_ATOMS: atom_id res chain seq x y z
N MET A 1 -24.81 9.87 18.22
CA MET A 1 -23.97 8.70 18.57
C MET A 1 -22.53 9.20 18.56
N GLU A 2 -21.81 9.05 19.65
CA GLU A 2 -20.40 9.39 19.67
C GLU A 2 -19.64 8.30 18.92
N LEU A 3 -18.78 8.68 17.97
CA LEU A 3 -18.00 7.74 17.19
C LEU A 3 -16.84 7.21 18.05
N LYS A 4 -16.60 5.91 17.99
CA LYS A 4 -15.50 5.25 18.71
C LYS A 4 -14.15 5.68 18.10
N ARG A 5 -13.12 5.78 18.95
CA ARG A 5 -11.74 6.01 18.50
C ARG A 5 -11.14 4.73 17.94
N VAL A 6 -10.30 4.84 16.94
CA VAL A 6 -9.66 3.71 16.28
C VAL A 6 -8.14 3.84 16.35
N VAL A 7 -7.47 2.80 16.81
CA VAL A 7 -6.02 2.79 17.00
C VAL A 7 -5.37 1.62 16.28
N VAL A 8 -4.07 1.74 16.03
CA VAL A 8 -3.24 0.67 15.47
C VAL A 8 -2.55 -0.07 16.60
N THR A 9 -2.77 -1.39 16.68
CA THR A 9 -2.20 -2.24 17.73
C THR A 9 -1.24 -3.30 17.21
N GLY A 10 -1.08 -3.44 15.90
CA GLY A 10 -0.12 -4.35 15.28
C GLY A 10 0.02 -4.09 13.79
N PHE A 11 1.11 -4.55 13.22
CA PHE A 11 1.37 -4.48 11.77
C PHE A 11 2.32 -5.58 11.33
N GLY A 12 2.31 -5.86 10.02
CA GLY A 12 3.20 -6.80 9.34
C GLY A 12 3.34 -6.44 7.88
N ALA A 13 4.46 -6.77 7.26
CA ALA A 13 4.76 -6.43 5.88
C ALA A 13 5.64 -7.49 5.22
N ILE A 14 5.43 -7.68 3.92
CA ILE A 14 6.35 -8.40 3.04
C ILE A 14 6.47 -7.61 1.74
N THR A 15 7.67 -7.12 1.45
CA THR A 15 7.93 -6.11 0.42
C THR A 15 9.20 -6.44 -0.37
N PRO A 16 9.47 -5.77 -1.50
CA PRO A 16 10.71 -5.95 -2.26
C PRO A 16 12.00 -5.62 -1.49
N ILE A 17 11.88 -4.94 -0.35
CA ILE A 17 13.02 -4.46 0.46
C ILE A 17 13.01 -4.98 1.90
N GLY A 18 12.16 -5.94 2.22
CA GLY A 18 12.11 -6.61 3.53
C GLY A 18 10.96 -7.59 3.62
N ASN A 19 11.23 -8.77 4.21
CA ASN A 19 10.26 -9.86 4.34
C ASN A 19 9.47 -9.84 5.65
N ASN A 20 9.67 -8.80 6.45
CA ASN A 20 8.91 -8.45 7.65
C ASN A 20 8.94 -6.94 7.86
N ALA A 21 8.11 -6.44 8.77
CA ALA A 21 7.96 -4.99 9.01
C ALA A 21 9.25 -4.33 9.53
N GLN A 22 10.08 -5.03 10.30
CA GLN A 22 11.35 -4.50 10.79
C GLN A 22 12.35 -4.34 9.65
N GLU A 23 12.58 -5.37 8.84
CA GLU A 23 13.46 -5.30 7.67
C GLU A 23 13.00 -4.23 6.67
N TYR A 24 11.69 -4.14 6.46
CA TYR A 24 11.09 -3.10 5.63
C TYR A 24 11.44 -1.70 6.16
N TRP A 25 11.26 -1.45 7.45
CA TRP A 25 11.59 -0.16 8.07
C TRP A 25 13.08 0.17 7.98
N GLU A 26 13.95 -0.79 8.31
CA GLU A 26 15.41 -0.62 8.21
C GLU A 26 15.84 -0.30 6.78
N SER A 27 15.28 -0.98 5.79
CA SER A 27 15.57 -0.72 4.38
C SER A 27 15.06 0.65 3.93
N LEU A 28 13.89 1.09 4.42
CA LEU A 28 13.36 2.42 4.13
C LEU A 28 14.29 3.53 4.61
N ILE A 29 14.73 3.50 5.86
CA ILE A 29 15.58 4.57 6.42
C ILE A 29 17.00 4.57 5.82
N ASN A 30 17.44 3.45 5.24
CA ASN A 30 18.72 3.31 4.55
C ASN A 30 18.64 3.55 3.04
N GLY A 31 17.47 3.90 2.49
CA GLY A 31 17.33 4.22 1.07
C GLY A 31 17.57 3.03 0.13
N VAL A 32 17.15 1.81 0.51
CA VAL A 32 17.39 0.59 -0.27
C VAL A 32 16.42 0.50 -1.44
N SER A 33 16.94 0.43 -2.69
CA SER A 33 16.12 0.17 -3.87
C SER A 33 15.77 -1.32 -4.01
N GLY A 34 14.48 -1.63 -4.17
CA GLY A 34 13.98 -2.98 -4.44
C GLY A 34 14.05 -3.40 -5.90
N ALA A 35 14.27 -2.44 -6.82
CA ALA A 35 14.26 -2.70 -8.26
C ALA A 35 15.44 -3.58 -8.70
N ALA A 36 15.13 -4.62 -9.49
CA ALA A 36 16.08 -5.58 -10.03
C ALA A 36 15.53 -6.18 -11.33
N PRO A 37 16.38 -6.83 -12.16
CA PRO A 37 15.88 -7.60 -13.30
C PRO A 37 14.82 -8.61 -12.87
N ILE A 38 13.78 -8.78 -13.70
CA ILE A 38 12.69 -9.74 -13.45
C ILE A 38 13.22 -11.17 -13.42
N THR A 39 12.81 -11.94 -12.41
CA THR A 39 13.19 -13.36 -12.25
C THR A 39 11.99 -14.31 -12.34
N LEU A 40 10.76 -13.80 -12.21
CA LEU A 40 9.54 -14.61 -12.18
C LEU A 40 9.14 -15.16 -13.56
N PHE A 41 9.59 -14.53 -14.65
CA PHE A 41 9.37 -14.97 -16.04
C PHE A 41 10.44 -14.41 -16.97
N ASP A 42 10.53 -14.92 -18.20
CA ASP A 42 11.45 -14.40 -19.23
C ASP A 42 10.96 -13.05 -19.78
N SER A 43 11.63 -11.97 -19.39
CA SER A 43 11.30 -10.60 -19.76
C SER A 43 12.08 -10.06 -20.97
N THR A 44 12.88 -10.89 -21.67
CA THR A 44 13.83 -10.46 -22.72
C THR A 44 13.16 -9.64 -23.84
N ASN A 45 11.90 -9.95 -24.19
CA ASN A 45 11.17 -9.27 -25.25
C ASN A 45 10.26 -8.13 -24.75
N PHE A 46 10.29 -7.79 -23.45
CA PHE A 46 9.48 -6.72 -22.87
C PHE A 46 10.20 -5.38 -22.94
N LYS A 47 9.43 -4.29 -23.07
CA LYS A 47 9.99 -2.92 -23.02
C LYS A 47 10.63 -2.63 -21.67
N THR A 48 10.00 -3.09 -20.58
CA THR A 48 10.51 -3.03 -19.21
C THR A 48 10.91 -4.44 -18.77
N GLN A 49 12.17 -4.61 -18.35
CA GLN A 49 12.75 -5.91 -17.99
C GLN A 49 13.11 -6.02 -16.51
N PHE A 50 12.62 -5.10 -15.69
CA PHE A 50 12.86 -5.03 -14.25
C PHE A 50 11.57 -4.76 -13.50
N ALA A 51 11.58 -5.12 -12.22
CA ALA A 51 10.47 -4.92 -11.29
C ALA A 51 11.00 -4.89 -9.84
N CYS A 52 10.12 -4.57 -8.90
CA CYS A 52 10.35 -4.72 -7.47
C CYS A 52 9.66 -6.01 -7.00
N GLU A 53 10.33 -7.15 -7.19
CA GLU A 53 9.88 -8.47 -6.72
C GLU A 53 10.20 -8.66 -5.22
N VAL A 54 9.36 -9.39 -4.50
CA VAL A 54 9.68 -9.88 -3.15
C VAL A 54 10.79 -10.91 -3.26
N LYS A 55 11.91 -10.65 -2.59
CA LYS A 55 13.13 -11.45 -2.67
C LYS A 55 13.13 -12.58 -1.64
N ASN A 56 13.74 -13.72 -2.02
CA ASN A 56 13.94 -14.87 -1.12
C ASN A 56 12.63 -15.39 -0.47
N PHE A 57 11.51 -15.31 -1.18
CA PHE A 57 10.25 -15.84 -0.71
C PHE A 57 10.04 -17.26 -1.21
N ASP A 58 10.14 -18.24 -0.31
CA ASP A 58 9.72 -19.62 -0.55
C ASP A 58 8.39 -19.87 0.18
N PRO A 59 7.28 -20.11 -0.54
CA PRO A 59 5.99 -20.42 0.10
C PRO A 59 6.06 -21.64 1.03
N LEU A 60 6.99 -22.58 0.82
CA LEU A 60 7.11 -23.80 1.64
C LEU A 60 7.73 -23.55 3.03
N GLU A 61 8.33 -22.38 3.26
CA GLU A 61 8.75 -21.96 4.61
C GLU A 61 7.55 -21.47 5.46
N HIS A 62 6.42 -21.15 4.81
CA HIS A 62 5.25 -20.58 5.45
C HIS A 62 4.04 -21.52 5.44
N PHE A 63 3.91 -22.38 4.43
CA PHE A 63 2.73 -23.20 4.18
C PHE A 63 3.11 -24.64 3.84
N ASP A 64 2.25 -25.59 4.21
CA ASP A 64 2.32 -26.94 3.67
C ASP A 64 2.23 -26.93 2.14
N LYS A 65 2.95 -27.86 1.48
CA LYS A 65 2.96 -27.98 0.01
C LYS A 65 1.57 -28.12 -0.61
N LYS A 66 0.62 -28.76 0.11
CA LYS A 66 -0.77 -28.90 -0.36
C LYS A 66 -1.52 -27.57 -0.28
N GLU A 67 -1.34 -26.83 0.81
CA GLU A 67 -1.99 -25.52 1.00
C GLU A 67 -1.38 -24.48 0.07
N ALA A 68 -0.06 -24.41 -0.06
CA ALA A 68 0.61 -23.49 -0.98
C ALA A 68 0.10 -23.60 -2.43
N LYS A 69 -0.21 -24.84 -2.90
CA LYS A 69 -0.76 -25.06 -4.24
C LYS A 69 -2.19 -24.57 -4.45
N LYS A 70 -2.95 -24.36 -3.37
CA LYS A 70 -4.33 -23.87 -3.42
C LYS A 70 -4.41 -22.33 -3.46
N MET A 71 -3.28 -21.63 -3.32
CA MET A 71 -3.19 -20.19 -3.23
C MET A 71 -2.46 -19.59 -4.42
N ASP A 72 -2.90 -18.43 -4.88
CA ASP A 72 -2.12 -17.54 -5.72
C ASP A 72 -1.02 -16.86 -4.89
N ARG A 73 0.05 -16.40 -5.55
CA ARG A 73 1.13 -15.64 -4.89
C ARG A 73 0.61 -14.42 -4.13
N ASN A 74 -0.39 -13.72 -4.69
CA ASN A 74 -1.06 -12.62 -4.02
C ASN A 74 -1.58 -13.01 -2.64
N THR A 75 -2.30 -14.14 -2.54
CA THR A 75 -2.82 -14.66 -1.27
C THR A 75 -1.72 -15.13 -0.34
N GLN A 76 -0.68 -15.78 -0.86
CA GLN A 76 0.47 -16.24 -0.06
C GLN A 76 1.15 -15.06 0.65
N LEU A 77 1.46 -13.99 -0.09
CA LEU A 77 2.04 -12.77 0.48
C LEU A 77 1.11 -12.13 1.52
N GLY A 78 -0.19 -12.07 1.21
CA GLY A 78 -1.19 -11.52 2.13
C GLY A 78 -1.27 -12.26 3.46
N LEU A 79 -1.27 -13.59 3.43
CA LEU A 79 -1.30 -14.42 4.65
C LEU A 79 -0.04 -14.26 5.50
N VAL A 80 1.14 -14.11 4.87
CA VAL A 80 2.40 -13.88 5.60
C VAL A 80 2.37 -12.53 6.33
N ALA A 81 1.97 -11.46 5.65
CA ALA A 81 1.84 -10.14 6.28
C ALA A 81 0.77 -10.13 7.40
N ALA A 82 -0.38 -10.78 7.17
CA ALA A 82 -1.43 -10.90 8.17
C ALA A 82 -0.97 -11.68 9.41
N LYS A 83 -0.24 -12.78 9.22
CA LYS A 83 0.33 -13.58 10.31
C LYS A 83 1.27 -12.76 11.20
N GLU A 84 2.17 -11.99 10.60
CA GLU A 84 3.06 -11.10 11.35
C GLU A 84 2.25 -10.07 12.15
N ALA A 85 1.27 -9.39 11.54
CA ALA A 85 0.44 -8.40 12.21
C ALA A 85 -0.37 -8.98 13.38
N VAL A 86 -0.96 -10.17 13.20
CA VAL A 86 -1.73 -10.87 14.24
C VAL A 86 -0.82 -11.24 15.43
N ILE A 87 0.37 -11.77 15.15
CA ILE A 87 1.36 -12.09 16.21
C ILE A 87 1.82 -10.79 16.90
N HIS A 88 2.14 -9.76 16.14
CA HIS A 88 2.63 -8.49 16.66
C HIS A 88 1.60 -7.79 17.56
N SER A 89 0.31 -7.87 17.24
CA SER A 89 -0.78 -7.31 18.04
C SER A 89 -1.09 -8.07 19.31
N LYS A 90 -0.64 -9.32 19.42
CA LYS A 90 -0.98 -10.26 20.49
C LYS A 90 -2.48 -10.54 20.65
N ILE A 91 -3.27 -10.26 19.62
CA ILE A 91 -4.73 -10.34 19.66
C ILE A 91 -5.24 -11.77 20.00
N LEU A 92 -4.43 -12.81 19.74
CA LEU A 92 -4.78 -14.20 20.03
C LEU A 92 -4.41 -14.63 21.47
N GLU A 93 -3.57 -13.86 22.18
CA GLU A 93 -3.16 -14.17 23.56
C GLU A 93 -4.26 -13.81 24.56
N ASP A 94 -5.16 -12.90 24.18
CA ASP A 94 -6.26 -12.43 24.99
C ASP A 94 -7.56 -13.17 24.64
N ASN A 95 -8.48 -13.27 25.59
CA ASN A 95 -9.81 -13.85 25.35
C ASN A 95 -10.72 -12.85 24.60
N VAL A 96 -10.33 -12.54 23.35
CA VAL A 96 -11.05 -11.60 22.50
C VAL A 96 -12.19 -12.32 21.78
N ASP A 97 -13.34 -11.65 21.67
CA ASP A 97 -14.50 -12.18 20.97
C ASP A 97 -14.26 -12.24 19.46
N LYS A 98 -14.07 -13.44 18.94
CA LYS A 98 -13.80 -13.66 17.51
C LYS A 98 -14.96 -13.31 16.58
N GLU A 99 -16.19 -13.22 17.08
CA GLU A 99 -17.35 -12.74 16.33
C GLU A 99 -17.26 -11.21 16.10
N ARG A 100 -16.42 -10.52 16.89
CA ARG A 100 -16.16 -9.08 16.81
C ARG A 100 -14.87 -8.72 16.08
N ILE A 101 -14.12 -9.71 15.55
CA ILE A 101 -12.91 -9.51 14.74
C ILE A 101 -13.27 -9.68 13.27
N GLY A 102 -13.13 -8.59 12.48
CA GLY A 102 -13.31 -8.60 11.03
C GLY A 102 -11.99 -8.72 10.28
N VAL A 103 -12.11 -8.96 8.96
CA VAL A 103 -10.98 -8.94 8.02
C VAL A 103 -11.38 -8.16 6.78
N ILE A 104 -10.75 -7.01 6.53
CA ILE A 104 -11.00 -6.18 5.36
C ILE A 104 -9.68 -6.04 4.58
N TRP A 105 -9.72 -6.38 3.30
CA TRP A 105 -8.51 -6.50 2.50
C TRP A 105 -8.60 -5.71 1.20
N GLY A 106 -7.48 -5.16 0.71
CA GLY A 106 -7.38 -4.47 -0.56
C GLY A 106 -6.59 -5.30 -1.58
N SER A 107 -7.12 -5.44 -2.80
CA SER A 107 -6.38 -5.98 -3.93
C SER A 107 -6.92 -5.34 -5.21
N GLY A 108 -6.03 -4.88 -6.08
CA GLY A 108 -6.43 -4.23 -7.33
C GLY A 108 -6.81 -5.22 -8.42
N ILE A 109 -6.12 -6.35 -8.50
CA ILE A 109 -6.24 -7.31 -9.61
C ILE A 109 -6.56 -8.74 -9.12
N GLY A 110 -6.08 -9.13 -7.94
CA GLY A 110 -6.24 -10.49 -7.43
C GLY A 110 -5.23 -11.46 -8.04
N GLY A 111 -5.63 -12.73 -8.24
CA GLY A 111 -4.76 -13.81 -8.67
C GLY A 111 -4.41 -13.81 -10.15
N LEU A 112 -3.78 -12.75 -10.64
CA LEU A 112 -3.42 -12.58 -12.07
C LEU A 112 -2.50 -13.69 -12.57
N GLY A 113 -1.51 -14.11 -11.78
CA GLY A 113 -0.58 -15.18 -12.13
C GLY A 113 -1.30 -16.52 -12.32
N THR A 114 -2.28 -16.82 -11.49
CA THR A 114 -3.14 -17.99 -11.65
C THR A 114 -3.96 -17.92 -12.93
N PHE A 115 -4.60 -16.77 -13.19
CA PHE A 115 -5.38 -16.58 -14.43
C PHE A 115 -4.51 -16.79 -15.66
N GLU A 116 -3.35 -16.12 -15.71
CA GLU A 116 -2.40 -16.24 -16.82
C GLU A 116 -1.99 -17.70 -17.05
N SER A 117 -1.54 -18.41 -16.03
CA SER A 117 -1.04 -19.78 -16.15
C SER A 117 -2.10 -20.78 -16.60
N GLU A 118 -3.33 -20.68 -16.10
CA GLU A 118 -4.43 -21.56 -16.47
C GLU A 118 -4.90 -21.33 -17.93
N VAL A 119 -5.00 -20.06 -18.36
CA VAL A 119 -5.39 -19.70 -19.72
C VAL A 119 -4.32 -20.09 -20.73
N VAL A 120 -3.03 -19.86 -20.44
CA VAL A 120 -1.92 -20.27 -21.30
C VAL A 120 -1.86 -21.79 -21.42
N SER A 121 -2.05 -22.52 -20.31
CA SER A 121 -2.10 -23.99 -20.33
C SER A 121 -3.22 -24.51 -21.22
N TRP A 122 -4.42 -23.94 -21.11
CA TRP A 122 -5.53 -24.29 -21.97
C TRP A 122 -5.25 -23.97 -23.45
N ALA A 123 -4.77 -22.77 -23.76
CA ALA A 123 -4.50 -22.31 -25.11
C ALA A 123 -3.44 -23.20 -25.84
N ASN A 124 -2.45 -23.72 -25.09
CA ASN A 124 -1.40 -24.56 -25.63
C ASN A 124 -1.85 -26.03 -25.87
N THR A 125 -2.91 -26.48 -25.17
CA THR A 125 -3.35 -27.88 -25.24
C THR A 125 -4.70 -28.07 -25.92
N ASP A 126 -5.49 -27.01 -26.03
CA ASP A 126 -6.90 -27.01 -26.49
C ASP A 126 -7.79 -28.00 -25.70
N ILE A 127 -7.34 -28.41 -24.50
CA ILE A 127 -8.08 -29.29 -23.60
C ILE A 127 -8.60 -28.44 -22.43
N PRO A 128 -9.93 -28.36 -22.22
CA PRO A 128 -10.52 -27.54 -21.15
C PRO A 128 -10.32 -28.19 -19.76
N ARG A 129 -9.05 -28.38 -19.38
CA ARG A 129 -8.68 -28.95 -18.08
C ARG A 129 -8.12 -27.82 -17.20
N PHE A 130 -8.99 -27.22 -16.38
CA PHE A 130 -8.63 -26.21 -15.39
C PHE A 130 -8.46 -26.84 -14.00
N SER A 131 -7.66 -26.18 -13.16
CA SER A 131 -7.55 -26.54 -11.75
C SER A 131 -8.91 -26.36 -11.05
N PRO A 132 -9.34 -27.27 -10.15
CA PRO A 132 -10.53 -27.04 -9.33
C PRO A 132 -10.39 -25.83 -8.40
N PHE A 133 -9.18 -25.35 -8.18
CA PHE A 133 -8.87 -24.15 -7.41
C PHE A 133 -8.71 -22.90 -8.27
N PHE A 134 -8.92 -22.96 -9.60
CA PHE A 134 -8.71 -21.83 -10.50
C PHE A 134 -9.49 -20.59 -10.04
N ILE A 135 -10.80 -20.70 -9.92
CA ILE A 135 -11.64 -19.57 -9.52
C ILE A 135 -11.31 -19.10 -8.08
N PRO A 136 -11.26 -19.97 -7.06
CA PRO A 136 -10.87 -19.54 -5.72
C PRO A 136 -9.50 -18.85 -5.62
N LYS A 137 -8.51 -19.27 -6.41
CA LYS A 137 -7.20 -18.63 -6.43
C LYS A 137 -7.19 -17.28 -7.14
N MET A 138 -8.08 -17.09 -8.13
CA MET A 138 -8.10 -15.91 -8.96
C MET A 138 -8.84 -14.72 -8.32
N ILE A 139 -9.94 -14.98 -7.60
CA ILE A 139 -10.78 -13.92 -7.05
C ILE A 139 -10.07 -13.11 -5.96
N ALA A 140 -10.27 -11.80 -5.97
CA ALA A 140 -9.56 -10.88 -5.09
C ALA A 140 -9.93 -11.04 -3.60
N ASP A 141 -11.13 -11.58 -3.31
CA ASP A 141 -11.69 -11.70 -1.97
C ASP A 141 -11.27 -12.98 -1.22
N ILE A 142 -10.46 -13.84 -1.83
CA ILE A 142 -10.05 -15.09 -1.19
C ILE A 142 -9.09 -14.84 -0.01
N THR A 143 -8.24 -13.82 -0.09
CA THR A 143 -7.25 -13.54 0.95
C THR A 143 -7.89 -13.25 2.31
N PRO A 144 -8.85 -12.32 2.47
CA PRO A 144 -9.53 -12.13 3.76
C PRO A 144 -10.33 -13.36 4.20
N GLY A 145 -10.91 -14.11 3.26
CA GLY A 145 -11.57 -15.38 3.56
C GLY A 145 -10.63 -16.39 4.19
N MET A 146 -9.44 -16.56 3.65
CA MET A 146 -8.43 -17.49 4.18
C MET A 146 -7.87 -17.04 5.54
N ILE A 147 -7.66 -15.72 5.75
CA ILE A 147 -7.29 -15.18 7.05
C ILE A 147 -8.36 -15.51 8.10
N SER A 148 -9.64 -15.31 7.77
CA SER A 148 -10.74 -15.66 8.67
C SER A 148 -10.79 -17.14 8.98
N ILE A 149 -10.58 -18.02 8.00
CA ILE A 149 -10.55 -19.49 8.20
C ILE A 149 -9.40 -19.89 9.13
N GLU A 150 -8.20 -19.32 8.93
CA GLU A 150 -7.01 -19.66 9.72
C GLU A 150 -7.18 -19.31 11.20
N TYR A 151 -7.75 -18.14 11.52
CA TYR A 151 -7.85 -17.65 12.89
C TYR A 151 -9.23 -17.83 13.54
N GLY A 152 -10.24 -18.23 12.75
CA GLY A 152 -11.63 -18.35 13.23
C GLY A 152 -12.25 -16.97 13.52
N PHE A 153 -11.97 -15.96 12.70
CA PHE A 153 -12.57 -14.63 12.81
C PHE A 153 -13.90 -14.58 12.06
N HIS A 154 -14.98 -14.18 12.73
CA HIS A 154 -16.36 -14.23 12.24
C HIS A 154 -16.99 -12.85 12.04
N GLY A 155 -16.26 -11.76 12.25
CA GLY A 155 -16.74 -10.40 12.01
C GLY A 155 -16.86 -10.07 10.50
N PRO A 156 -17.05 -8.79 10.14
CA PRO A 156 -17.16 -8.37 8.73
C PRO A 156 -15.96 -8.84 7.90
N ASN A 157 -16.23 -9.43 6.71
CA ASN A 157 -15.18 -9.98 5.84
C ASN A 157 -15.49 -9.65 4.38
N TYR A 158 -14.62 -8.87 3.74
CA TYR A 158 -14.72 -8.54 2.31
C TYR A 158 -13.44 -7.87 1.78
N THR A 159 -13.39 -7.71 0.47
CA THR A 159 -12.29 -7.01 -0.23
C THR A 159 -12.76 -5.72 -0.86
N THR A 160 -11.95 -4.67 -0.75
CA THR A 160 -12.09 -3.41 -1.48
C THR A 160 -11.28 -3.48 -2.77
N VAL A 161 -11.87 -3.03 -3.88
CA VAL A 161 -11.23 -2.96 -5.20
C VAL A 161 -11.39 -1.55 -5.75
N SER A 162 -10.29 -0.79 -5.74
CA SER A 162 -10.19 0.58 -6.25
C SER A 162 -8.79 0.87 -6.82
N ALA A 163 -8.28 -0.09 -7.62
CA ALA A 163 -6.95 -0.05 -8.20
C ALA A 163 -5.86 0.21 -7.13
N CYS A 164 -5.00 1.22 -7.31
CA CYS A 164 -3.91 1.52 -6.38
C CYS A 164 -4.39 1.98 -4.99
N ALA A 165 -5.63 2.47 -4.87
CA ALA A 165 -6.21 2.91 -3.60
C ALA A 165 -6.85 1.79 -2.77
N SER A 166 -6.85 0.53 -3.25
CA SER A 166 -7.60 -0.57 -2.64
C SER A 166 -7.31 -0.76 -1.16
N SER A 167 -6.06 -0.88 -0.75
CA SER A 167 -5.74 -1.09 0.68
C SER A 167 -5.95 0.14 1.55
N THR A 168 -5.84 1.36 1.00
CA THR A 168 -6.21 2.57 1.73
C THR A 168 -7.72 2.64 1.96
N ASN A 169 -8.52 2.23 0.97
CA ASN A 169 -9.98 2.09 1.15
C ASN A 169 -10.30 1.03 2.21
N ALA A 170 -9.58 -0.11 2.23
CA ALA A 170 -9.74 -1.11 3.28
C ALA A 170 -9.49 -0.52 4.68
N ILE A 171 -8.48 0.35 4.84
CA ILE A 171 -8.18 1.04 6.10
C ILE A 171 -9.33 1.98 6.49
N ILE A 172 -9.86 2.76 5.54
CA ILE A 172 -10.94 3.72 5.78
C ILE A 172 -12.25 2.98 6.14
N ASP A 173 -12.60 1.93 5.39
CA ASP A 173 -13.77 1.12 5.66
C ASP A 173 -13.69 0.44 7.04
N SER A 174 -12.51 -0.08 7.39
CA SER A 174 -12.25 -0.68 8.69
C SER A 174 -12.44 0.33 9.84
N LYS A 175 -11.91 1.57 9.66
CA LYS A 175 -12.13 2.67 10.59
C LYS A 175 -13.64 2.93 10.79
N MET A 176 -14.39 3.08 9.70
CA MET A 176 -15.83 3.34 9.76
C MET A 176 -16.60 2.21 10.46
N LEU A 177 -16.28 0.95 10.18
CA LEU A 177 -16.94 -0.20 10.83
C LEU A 177 -16.68 -0.24 12.34
N ILE A 178 -15.45 0.03 12.77
CA ILE A 178 -15.11 0.11 14.21
C ILE A 178 -15.79 1.32 14.85
N GLN A 179 -15.75 2.48 14.23
CA GLN A 179 -16.42 3.71 14.72
C GLN A 179 -17.90 3.52 14.94
N LEU A 180 -18.57 2.76 14.05
CA LEU A 180 -20.00 2.43 14.13
C LEU A 180 -20.30 1.22 15.05
N GLY A 181 -19.30 0.65 15.71
CA GLY A 181 -19.44 -0.47 16.62
C GLY A 181 -19.82 -1.79 15.94
N LYS A 182 -19.52 -1.96 14.64
CA LYS A 182 -19.77 -3.19 13.89
C LYS A 182 -18.70 -4.26 14.10
N ALA A 183 -17.50 -3.85 14.49
CA ALA A 183 -16.40 -4.69 14.91
C ALA A 183 -15.66 -3.99 16.07
N ASP A 184 -14.92 -4.76 16.87
CA ASP A 184 -14.02 -4.20 17.87
C ASP A 184 -12.57 -4.24 17.38
N VAL A 185 -12.25 -5.21 16.51
CA VAL A 185 -10.95 -5.34 15.86
C VAL A 185 -11.14 -5.67 14.38
N ILE A 186 -10.29 -5.12 13.53
CA ILE A 186 -10.22 -5.53 12.12
C ILE A 186 -8.77 -5.79 11.73
N VAL A 187 -8.52 -6.98 11.20
CA VAL A 187 -7.30 -7.32 10.47
C VAL A 187 -7.44 -6.67 9.09
N CYS A 188 -6.74 -5.56 8.90
CA CYS A 188 -6.87 -4.72 7.73
C CYS A 188 -5.58 -4.74 6.91
N GLY A 189 -5.67 -5.02 5.63
CA GLY A 189 -4.46 -5.09 4.82
C GLY A 189 -4.70 -5.00 3.32
N GLY A 190 -3.68 -5.38 2.59
CA GLY A 190 -3.74 -5.50 1.14
C GLY A 190 -2.55 -6.27 0.60
N SER A 191 -2.77 -6.93 -0.52
CA SER A 191 -1.73 -7.68 -1.23
C SER A 191 -1.89 -7.53 -2.74
N GLU A 192 -0.76 -7.64 -3.46
CA GLU A 192 -0.73 -7.66 -4.91
C GLU A 192 0.47 -8.46 -5.41
N ALA A 193 0.30 -9.24 -6.48
CA ALA A 193 1.34 -10.01 -7.13
C ALA A 193 1.16 -9.96 -8.66
N ALA A 194 1.26 -8.74 -9.21
CA ALA A 194 1.00 -8.47 -10.63
C ALA A 194 2.28 -8.48 -11.51
N VAL A 195 3.45 -8.89 -10.95
CA VAL A 195 4.68 -9.05 -11.71
C VAL A 195 4.61 -10.38 -12.49
N THR A 196 3.81 -10.36 -13.55
CA THR A 196 3.58 -11.47 -14.49
C THR A 196 3.76 -10.98 -15.93
N ALA A 197 3.84 -11.89 -16.89
CA ALA A 197 3.98 -11.50 -18.28
C ALA A 197 2.79 -10.64 -18.77
N SER A 198 1.55 -11.01 -18.40
CA SER A 198 0.36 -10.22 -18.75
C SER A 198 0.29 -8.88 -18.00
N GLY A 199 0.67 -8.85 -16.72
CA GLY A 199 0.71 -7.61 -15.94
C GLY A 199 1.73 -6.62 -16.49
N MET A 200 2.98 -7.05 -16.70
CA MET A 200 4.02 -6.23 -17.31
C MET A 200 3.66 -5.81 -18.73
N GLY A 201 3.14 -6.72 -19.55
CA GLY A 201 2.70 -6.44 -20.91
C GLY A 201 1.59 -5.41 -20.97
N GLY A 202 0.59 -5.51 -20.09
CA GLY A 202 -0.52 -4.57 -19.98
C GLY A 202 -0.07 -3.16 -19.61
N PHE A 203 0.77 -3.01 -18.56
CA PHE A 203 1.30 -1.72 -18.16
C PHE A 203 2.30 -1.13 -19.17
N ASN A 204 3.10 -1.96 -19.86
CA ASN A 204 3.93 -1.51 -20.99
C ASN A 204 3.08 -0.98 -22.16
N ALA A 205 1.94 -1.61 -22.47
CA ALA A 205 1.01 -1.15 -23.50
C ALA A 205 0.40 0.22 -23.16
N LEU A 206 0.17 0.49 -21.89
CA LEU A 206 -0.26 1.81 -21.36
C LEU A 206 0.84 2.86 -21.36
N MET A 207 2.10 2.47 -21.63
CA MET A 207 3.29 3.35 -21.48
C MET A 207 3.40 3.94 -20.07
N ALA A 208 3.01 3.17 -19.05
CA ALA A 208 2.97 3.63 -17.67
C ALA A 208 4.25 3.26 -16.88
N LEU A 209 5.02 2.28 -17.38
CA LEU A 209 6.24 1.80 -16.73
C LEU A 209 7.48 2.54 -17.22
N SER A 210 8.43 2.73 -16.32
CA SER A 210 9.79 3.13 -16.69
C SER A 210 10.43 2.08 -17.58
N THR A 211 11.24 2.53 -18.54
CA THR A 211 11.98 1.68 -19.47
C THR A 211 13.50 1.76 -19.25
N ARG A 212 13.94 2.22 -18.10
CA ARG A 212 15.36 2.39 -17.74
C ARG A 212 16.01 1.04 -17.41
N ASN A 213 16.11 0.16 -18.41
CA ASN A 213 16.65 -1.20 -18.27
C ASN A 213 18.17 -1.23 -17.99
N ASP A 214 18.90 -0.18 -18.33
CA ASP A 214 20.34 0.00 -18.10
C ASP A 214 20.66 0.27 -16.62
N ASP A 215 19.72 0.86 -15.87
CA ASP A 215 19.90 1.14 -14.44
C ASP A 215 18.58 1.01 -13.67
N PRO A 216 18.09 -0.22 -13.43
CA PRO A 216 16.83 -0.47 -12.73
C PRO A 216 16.75 0.17 -11.34
N LYS A 217 17.87 0.24 -10.61
CA LYS A 217 17.90 0.75 -9.23
C LYS A 217 17.52 2.23 -9.14
N THR A 218 17.76 2.99 -10.21
CA THR A 218 17.45 4.42 -10.27
C THR A 218 16.20 4.72 -11.10
N ALA A 219 15.45 3.69 -11.53
CA ALA A 219 14.29 3.86 -12.40
C ALA A 219 13.09 4.50 -11.68
N SER A 220 12.79 4.09 -10.44
CA SER A 220 11.78 4.76 -9.62
C SER A 220 12.41 6.02 -8.99
N ARG A 221 12.04 7.19 -9.54
CA ARG A 221 12.59 8.50 -9.16
C ARG A 221 11.50 9.57 -9.03
N PRO A 222 10.61 9.45 -8.04
CA PRO A 222 9.55 10.44 -7.84
C PRO A 222 10.11 11.86 -7.76
N PHE A 223 9.41 12.80 -8.40
CA PHE A 223 9.73 14.24 -8.45
C PHE A 223 10.99 14.63 -9.25
N ASP A 224 11.83 13.69 -9.66
CA ASP A 224 12.97 13.94 -10.53
C ASP A 224 12.51 14.33 -11.94
N LYS A 225 13.24 15.26 -12.59
CA LYS A 225 12.93 15.76 -13.94
C LYS A 225 12.89 14.67 -15.00
N ASP A 226 13.78 13.68 -14.88
CA ASP A 226 13.99 12.61 -15.87
C ASP A 226 13.19 11.33 -15.54
N ARG A 227 12.15 11.41 -14.71
CA ARG A 227 11.24 10.30 -14.45
C ARG A 227 10.42 9.95 -15.68
N ASP A 228 10.26 8.67 -15.97
CA ASP A 228 9.66 8.16 -17.21
C ASP A 228 8.52 7.16 -16.98
N GLY A 229 8.10 6.93 -15.74
CA GLY A 229 7.04 6.00 -15.39
C GLY A 229 7.32 5.30 -14.07
N PHE A 230 6.34 4.52 -13.58
CA PHE A 230 6.52 3.79 -12.34
C PHE A 230 7.27 2.47 -12.53
N VAL A 231 7.83 1.93 -11.46
CA VAL A 231 8.37 0.56 -11.41
C VAL A 231 7.33 -0.34 -10.76
N LEU A 232 6.89 -1.38 -11.46
CA LEU A 232 5.92 -2.33 -10.90
C LEU A 232 6.54 -3.11 -9.75
N GLY A 233 5.79 -3.26 -8.65
CA GLY A 233 6.19 -4.05 -7.50
C GLY A 233 5.10 -5.04 -7.06
N GLU A 234 5.48 -5.95 -6.19
CA GLU A 234 4.58 -6.91 -5.53
C GLU A 234 4.83 -6.90 -4.02
N GLY A 235 3.88 -7.40 -3.24
CA GLY A 235 4.02 -7.51 -1.80
C GLY A 235 2.68 -7.45 -1.08
N ALA A 236 2.76 -7.36 0.24
CA ALA A 236 1.59 -7.22 1.11
C ALA A 236 1.94 -6.44 2.38
N GLY A 237 0.92 -5.82 2.95
CA GLY A 237 0.96 -5.24 4.27
C GLY A 237 -0.32 -5.53 5.04
N CYS A 238 -0.24 -5.51 6.34
CA CYS A 238 -1.36 -5.68 7.24
C CYS A 238 -1.20 -4.79 8.47
N ILE A 239 -2.28 -4.16 8.90
CA ILE A 239 -2.37 -3.45 10.18
C ILE A 239 -3.55 -3.99 10.98
N ILE A 240 -3.41 -4.05 12.29
CA ILE A 240 -4.51 -4.38 13.20
C ILE A 240 -5.11 -3.06 13.68
N LEU A 241 -6.33 -2.80 13.27
CA LEU A 241 -7.14 -1.68 13.73
C LEU A 241 -8.05 -2.13 14.85
N GLU A 242 -8.10 -1.36 15.93
CA GLU A 242 -8.79 -1.73 17.14
C GLU A 242 -9.50 -0.53 17.77
N GLU A 243 -10.65 -0.78 18.37
CA GLU A 243 -11.35 0.21 19.17
C GLU A 243 -10.50 0.58 20.39
N TYR A 244 -10.36 1.87 20.66
CA TYR A 244 -9.42 2.39 21.66
C TYR A 244 -9.64 1.82 23.07
N GLU A 245 -10.88 1.85 23.58
CA GLU A 245 -11.18 1.35 24.92
C GLU A 245 -10.99 -0.18 25.01
N HIS A 246 -11.27 -0.90 23.91
CA HIS A 246 -10.98 -2.32 23.80
C HIS A 246 -9.46 -2.58 23.91
N ALA A 247 -8.64 -1.80 23.16
CA ALA A 247 -7.18 -1.92 23.19
C ALA A 247 -6.61 -1.61 24.58
N VAL A 248 -7.09 -0.53 25.22
CA VAL A 248 -6.68 -0.15 26.58
C VAL A 248 -7.05 -1.24 27.59
N LYS A 249 -8.27 -1.75 27.52
CA LYS A 249 -8.78 -2.79 28.44
C LYS A 249 -7.95 -4.09 28.40
N ARG A 250 -7.47 -4.50 27.23
CA ARG A 250 -6.61 -5.69 27.09
C ARG A 250 -5.11 -5.39 27.28
N GLY A 251 -4.72 -4.13 27.51
CA GLY A 251 -3.31 -3.75 27.68
C GLY A 251 -2.50 -3.81 26.39
N ALA A 252 -3.13 -3.60 25.23
CA ALA A 252 -2.46 -3.59 23.94
C ALA A 252 -1.43 -2.46 23.82
N THR A 253 -0.34 -2.70 23.12
CA THR A 253 0.54 -1.62 22.65
C THR A 253 -0.19 -0.82 21.59
N ILE A 254 -0.34 0.48 21.79
CA ILE A 254 -0.96 1.39 20.84
C ILE A 254 0.14 2.21 20.15
N TYR A 255 0.23 2.10 18.82
CA TYR A 255 1.28 2.75 18.03
C TYR A 255 0.89 4.15 17.55
N ALA A 256 -0.37 4.33 17.13
CA ALA A 256 -0.95 5.61 16.74
C ALA A 256 -2.47 5.52 16.71
N GLU A 257 -3.15 6.67 16.69
CA GLU A 257 -4.58 6.77 16.38
C GLU A 257 -4.76 6.96 14.86
N LEU A 258 -5.61 6.15 14.23
CA LEU A 258 -6.12 6.39 12.88
C LEU A 258 -7.21 7.46 12.97
N LYS A 259 -6.81 8.72 12.81
CA LYS A 259 -7.64 9.87 13.11
C LYS A 259 -8.56 10.26 11.96
N GLY A 260 -8.07 10.18 10.72
CA GLY A 260 -8.81 10.61 9.53
C GLY A 260 -8.73 9.63 8.38
N GLY A 261 -9.80 9.64 7.56
CA GLY A 261 -9.89 8.96 6.28
C GLY A 261 -10.62 9.83 5.26
N GLY A 262 -10.04 10.04 4.09
CA GLY A 262 -10.61 10.83 3.01
C GLY A 262 -10.82 9.99 1.75
N LEU A 263 -11.91 10.25 1.04
CA LEU A 263 -12.24 9.62 -0.24
C LEU A 263 -12.66 10.69 -1.24
N SER A 264 -12.20 10.58 -2.49
CA SER A 264 -12.67 11.43 -3.58
C SER A 264 -12.55 10.72 -4.93
N ALA A 265 -13.09 11.34 -5.97
CA ALA A 265 -12.91 10.89 -7.34
C ALA A 265 -12.38 12.06 -8.19
N ASP A 266 -11.47 11.76 -9.14
CA ASP A 266 -11.01 12.77 -10.12
C ASP A 266 -12.13 13.18 -11.10
N ALA A 267 -13.01 12.23 -11.43
CA ALA A 267 -14.08 12.39 -12.42
C ALA A 267 -13.57 13.05 -13.74
N TYR A 268 -12.40 12.61 -14.19
CA TYR A 268 -11.66 13.27 -15.29
C TYR A 268 -11.26 12.32 -16.41
N HIS A 269 -10.42 11.33 -16.13
CA HIS A 269 -9.90 10.40 -17.13
C HIS A 269 -9.65 9.02 -16.52
N MET A 270 -9.65 7.95 -17.33
CA MET A 270 -9.51 6.56 -16.86
C MET A 270 -8.15 6.29 -16.19
N THR A 271 -7.06 6.92 -16.65
CA THR A 271 -5.69 6.65 -16.17
C THR A 271 -4.90 7.90 -15.80
N ALA A 272 -5.24 9.07 -16.35
CA ALA A 272 -4.54 10.32 -16.07
C ALA A 272 -5.18 11.04 -14.87
N PRO A 273 -4.37 11.62 -13.96
CA PRO A 273 -4.87 12.45 -12.88
C PRO A 273 -5.48 13.75 -13.43
N HIS A 274 -6.34 14.41 -12.65
CA HIS A 274 -6.81 15.75 -12.97
C HIS A 274 -5.61 16.71 -13.04
N SER A 275 -5.51 17.49 -14.12
CA SER A 275 -4.33 18.33 -14.42
C SER A 275 -3.95 19.31 -13.30
N GLU A 276 -4.95 19.80 -12.54
CA GLU A 276 -4.75 20.70 -11.40
C GLU A 276 -4.73 19.97 -10.04
N GLY A 277 -4.67 18.64 -10.01
CA GLY A 277 -4.68 17.85 -8.81
C GLY A 277 -5.97 17.98 -7.97
N LEU A 278 -7.12 18.24 -8.60
CA LEU A 278 -8.38 18.48 -7.87
C LEU A 278 -8.76 17.31 -6.97
N GLY A 279 -8.69 16.07 -7.46
CA GLY A 279 -9.02 14.88 -6.65
C GLY A 279 -8.07 14.71 -5.46
N ALA A 280 -6.76 14.92 -5.68
CA ALA A 280 -5.76 14.89 -4.63
C ALA A 280 -6.02 15.98 -3.55
N TYR A 281 -6.37 17.19 -3.98
CA TYR A 281 -6.78 18.26 -3.07
C TYR A 281 -8.00 17.88 -2.24
N LEU A 282 -9.06 17.39 -2.90
CA LEU A 282 -10.33 17.05 -2.24
C LEU A 282 -10.17 15.91 -1.24
N VAL A 283 -9.40 14.88 -1.58
CA VAL A 283 -9.21 13.73 -0.68
C VAL A 283 -8.43 14.10 0.57
N MET A 284 -7.34 14.88 0.45
CA MET A 284 -6.58 15.37 1.60
C MET A 284 -7.43 16.31 2.47
N LYS A 285 -8.19 17.22 1.85
CA LYS A 285 -9.12 18.10 2.55
C LYS A 285 -10.15 17.30 3.34
N GLY A 286 -10.82 16.34 2.68
CA GLY A 286 -11.81 15.46 3.35
C GLY A 286 -11.19 14.65 4.50
N CYS A 287 -9.95 14.20 4.35
CA CYS A 287 -9.22 13.50 5.42
C CYS A 287 -8.98 14.41 6.65
N LEU A 288 -8.59 15.66 6.45
CA LEU A 288 -8.44 16.66 7.53
C LEU A 288 -9.78 16.96 8.22
N GLU A 289 -10.84 17.11 7.44
CA GLU A 289 -12.19 17.36 7.97
C GLU A 289 -12.70 16.18 8.80
N ASP A 290 -12.51 14.94 8.34
CA ASP A 290 -12.86 13.73 9.10
C ASP A 290 -12.01 13.58 10.37
N ALA A 291 -10.73 13.94 10.32
CA ALA A 291 -9.84 13.93 11.46
C ALA A 291 -10.16 15.02 12.49
N GLY A 292 -10.82 16.10 12.11
CA GLY A 292 -10.98 17.31 12.91
C GLY A 292 -9.63 17.98 13.21
N ILE A 293 -8.68 17.93 12.27
CA ILE A 293 -7.32 18.45 12.39
C ILE A 293 -7.12 19.61 11.41
N SER A 294 -6.46 20.68 11.88
CA SER A 294 -6.04 21.79 11.02
C SER A 294 -4.91 21.39 10.09
N ALA A 295 -4.90 21.92 8.87
CA ALA A 295 -3.81 21.70 7.92
C ALA A 295 -2.42 22.02 8.52
N ASN A 296 -2.34 23.02 9.42
CA ASN A 296 -1.10 23.43 10.07
C ASN A 296 -0.55 22.43 11.12
N GLU A 297 -1.30 21.37 11.43
CA GLU A 297 -0.86 20.32 12.35
C GLU A 297 -0.17 19.15 11.64
N VAL A 298 -0.22 19.10 10.31
CA VAL A 298 0.38 17.98 9.54
C VAL A 298 1.89 18.18 9.46
N ASP A 299 2.63 17.20 9.94
CA ASP A 299 4.10 17.19 9.97
C ASP A 299 4.71 16.42 8.78
N HIS A 300 4.02 15.37 8.30
CA HIS A 300 4.53 14.48 7.28
C HIS A 300 3.45 14.04 6.29
N ILE A 301 3.83 13.93 5.01
CA ILE A 301 3.00 13.34 3.95
C ILE A 301 3.81 12.31 3.18
N ASN A 302 3.39 11.04 3.25
CA ASN A 302 3.81 10.02 2.29
C ASN A 302 2.93 10.16 1.05
N MET A 303 3.52 10.68 -0.02
CA MET A 303 2.81 10.93 -1.28
C MET A 303 2.55 9.65 -2.06
N HIS A 304 1.52 9.67 -2.90
CA HIS A 304 1.36 8.64 -3.91
C HIS A 304 2.60 8.57 -4.80
N GLY A 305 3.11 9.67 -5.30
CA GLY A 305 4.44 9.86 -5.88
C GLY A 305 4.97 8.66 -6.67
N THR A 306 4.34 8.33 -7.82
CA THR A 306 4.61 7.11 -8.58
C THR A 306 5.79 7.22 -9.54
N SER A 307 6.51 8.35 -9.58
CA SER A 307 7.54 8.59 -10.61
C SER A 307 6.96 8.75 -12.01
N THR A 308 5.72 9.24 -12.10
CA THR A 308 5.08 9.54 -13.40
C THR A 308 5.14 11.03 -13.72
N PRO A 309 5.33 11.40 -15.01
CA PRO A 309 5.51 12.81 -15.40
C PRO A 309 4.37 13.74 -15.00
N LEU A 310 3.12 13.25 -14.95
CA LEU A 310 1.92 14.06 -14.64
C LEU A 310 1.48 13.89 -13.17
N GLY A 311 1.54 12.68 -12.63
CA GLY A 311 1.04 12.39 -11.29
C GLY A 311 1.75 13.17 -10.20
N ASP A 312 3.07 13.17 -10.24
CA ASP A 312 3.90 13.82 -9.23
C ASP A 312 3.71 15.35 -9.22
N VAL A 313 3.52 15.98 -10.40
CA VAL A 313 3.23 17.41 -10.52
C VAL A 313 1.85 17.75 -9.96
N ALA A 314 0.83 16.97 -10.34
CA ALA A 314 -0.55 17.20 -9.89
C ALA A 314 -0.69 17.10 -8.38
N GLU A 315 -0.05 16.09 -7.77
CA GLU A 315 -0.08 15.89 -6.32
C GLU A 315 0.69 16.99 -5.57
N SER A 316 1.87 17.38 -6.05
CA SER A 316 2.65 18.48 -5.46
C SER A 316 1.89 19.81 -5.50
N SER A 317 1.19 20.08 -6.62
CA SER A 317 0.33 21.26 -6.75
C SER A 317 -0.85 21.22 -5.76
N ALA A 318 -1.48 20.06 -5.57
CA ALA A 318 -2.57 19.89 -4.62
C ALA A 318 -2.13 20.15 -3.18
N ILE A 319 -0.93 19.68 -2.79
CA ILE A 319 -0.33 19.93 -1.47
C ILE A 319 -0.10 21.44 -1.27
N THR A 320 0.56 22.11 -2.19
CA THR A 320 0.80 23.56 -2.09
C THR A 320 -0.52 24.33 -1.98
N LYS A 321 -1.53 23.96 -2.75
CA LYS A 321 -2.86 24.59 -2.73
C LYS A 321 -3.60 24.37 -1.39
N LEU A 322 -3.52 23.18 -0.80
CA LEU A 322 -4.24 22.86 0.43
C LEU A 322 -3.56 23.44 1.66
N PHE A 323 -2.24 23.31 1.77
CA PHE A 323 -1.49 23.66 2.96
C PHE A 323 -0.92 25.09 2.93
N GLY A 324 -0.95 25.78 1.77
CA GLY A 324 -0.43 27.13 1.60
C GLY A 324 1.03 27.24 2.06
N GLU A 325 1.38 28.29 2.81
CA GLU A 325 2.74 28.48 3.35
C GLU A 325 3.20 27.36 4.28
N HIS A 326 2.27 26.63 4.92
CA HIS A 326 2.62 25.50 5.76
C HIS A 326 3.20 24.31 4.97
N SER A 327 2.88 24.18 3.67
CA SER A 327 3.42 23.13 2.82
C SER A 327 4.96 23.06 2.82
N TYR A 328 5.62 24.18 3.02
CA TYR A 328 7.09 24.28 3.09
C TYR A 328 7.67 23.86 4.45
N ASN A 329 6.80 23.60 5.43
CA ASN A 329 7.17 23.07 6.75
C ASN A 329 6.80 21.59 6.89
N ILE A 330 6.18 20.97 5.90
CA ILE A 330 5.82 19.54 5.90
C ILE A 330 6.99 18.76 5.36
N GLN A 331 7.38 17.68 6.05
CA GLN A 331 8.31 16.71 5.51
C GLN A 331 7.56 15.79 4.55
N ILE A 332 7.97 15.74 3.31
CA ILE A 332 7.30 14.96 2.26
C ILE A 332 8.22 13.83 1.81
N ASN A 333 7.68 12.67 1.46
CA ASN A 333 8.43 11.64 0.75
C ASN A 333 7.54 10.77 -0.14
N SER A 334 8.17 9.95 -0.99
CA SER A 334 7.54 8.80 -1.64
C SER A 334 8.39 7.55 -1.46
N THR A 335 7.90 6.60 -0.69
CA THR A 335 8.55 5.30 -0.47
C THR A 335 8.54 4.42 -1.71
N LYS A 336 7.75 4.76 -2.74
CA LYS A 336 7.77 4.07 -4.05
C LYS A 336 9.09 4.22 -4.79
N SER A 337 9.92 5.20 -4.43
CA SER A 337 11.31 5.28 -4.91
C SER A 337 12.12 4.01 -4.58
N MET A 338 11.77 3.33 -3.48
CA MET A 338 12.44 2.14 -2.95
C MET A 338 11.67 0.85 -3.24
N THR A 339 10.37 0.84 -2.95
CA THR A 339 9.54 -0.36 -3.09
C THR A 339 9.01 -0.61 -4.50
N GLY A 340 9.06 0.39 -5.39
CA GLY A 340 8.22 0.41 -6.56
C GLY A 340 6.74 0.59 -6.19
N HIS A 341 5.86 0.39 -7.14
CA HIS A 341 4.43 0.54 -6.97
C HIS A 341 3.74 -0.81 -6.80
N LEU A 342 3.29 -1.13 -5.58
CA LEU A 342 2.65 -2.39 -5.22
C LEU A 342 1.14 -2.41 -5.53
N LEU A 343 0.65 -1.53 -6.39
CA LEU A 343 -0.74 -1.43 -6.82
C LEU A 343 -1.72 -1.46 -5.63
N GLY A 344 -2.60 -2.47 -5.55
CA GLY A 344 -3.60 -2.57 -4.47
C GLY A 344 -3.02 -2.72 -3.06
N ALA A 345 -1.77 -3.17 -2.93
CA ALA A 345 -1.06 -3.25 -1.64
C ALA A 345 -0.33 -1.94 -1.26
N ALA A 346 -0.19 -0.99 -2.19
CA ALA A 346 0.62 0.22 -1.97
C ALA A 346 0.19 0.99 -0.72
N GLY A 347 -1.09 1.25 -0.56
CA GLY A 347 -1.59 2.11 0.52
C GLY A 347 -1.30 1.57 1.93
N VAL A 348 -1.39 0.26 2.14
CA VAL A 348 -1.14 -0.30 3.48
C VAL A 348 0.35 -0.34 3.82
N ILE A 349 1.25 -0.63 2.87
CA ILE A 349 2.69 -0.57 3.16
C ILE A 349 3.15 0.87 3.41
N GLU A 350 2.55 1.83 2.73
CA GLU A 350 2.79 3.26 2.92
C GLU A 350 2.20 3.77 4.23
N ALA A 351 1.05 3.25 4.65
CA ALA A 351 0.51 3.48 5.98
C ALA A 351 1.46 2.96 7.08
N ILE A 352 2.06 1.76 6.89
CA ILE A 352 3.07 1.21 7.81
C ILE A 352 4.32 2.10 7.82
N ALA A 353 4.77 2.62 6.68
CA ALA A 353 5.87 3.59 6.63
C ALA A 353 5.54 4.88 7.39
N ALA A 354 4.33 5.43 7.22
CA ALA A 354 3.86 6.61 7.94
C ALA A 354 3.78 6.37 9.46
N LEU A 355 3.32 5.19 9.89
CA LEU A 355 3.38 4.77 11.31
C LEU A 355 4.82 4.72 11.81
N GLY A 356 5.74 4.16 11.02
CA GLY A 356 7.17 4.14 11.34
C GLY A 356 7.74 5.54 11.56
N THR A 357 7.34 6.55 10.78
CA THR A 357 7.80 7.94 10.98
C THR A 357 7.36 8.50 12.34
N ILE A 358 6.11 8.22 12.75
CA ILE A 358 5.58 8.62 14.07
C ILE A 358 6.32 7.91 15.21
N MET A 359 6.56 6.60 15.05
CA MET A 359 7.17 5.76 16.08
C MET A 359 8.64 6.11 16.34
N HIS A 360 9.39 6.38 15.27
CA HIS A 360 10.84 6.50 15.33
C HIS A 360 11.35 7.95 15.20
N GLY A 361 10.50 8.89 14.79
CA GLY A 361 10.93 10.27 14.54
C GLY A 361 11.96 10.37 13.40
N ILE A 362 11.81 9.53 12.38
CA ILE A 362 12.67 9.51 11.18
C ILE A 362 11.76 9.44 9.96
N VAL A 363 11.96 10.34 9.00
CA VAL A 363 11.28 10.31 7.70
C VAL A 363 12.20 9.63 6.69
N PRO A 364 11.78 8.50 6.09
CA PRO A 364 12.56 7.82 5.05
C PRO A 364 12.74 8.70 3.80
N PRO A 365 13.83 8.52 3.05
CA PRO A 365 14.10 9.35 1.87
C PRO A 365 13.19 9.00 0.69
N THR A 366 13.03 9.99 -0.21
CA THR A 366 12.74 9.76 -1.61
C THR A 366 14.08 9.61 -2.32
N ILE A 367 14.48 8.40 -2.69
CA ILE A 367 15.76 8.16 -3.37
C ILE A 367 15.68 8.47 -4.86
N ASN A 368 16.88 8.55 -5.50
CA ASN A 368 17.03 8.73 -6.95
C ASN A 368 16.64 10.12 -7.47
N HIS A 369 16.73 11.14 -6.65
CA HIS A 369 16.62 12.52 -7.12
C HIS A 369 17.99 13.04 -7.59
N PHE A 370 18.07 13.48 -8.83
CA PHE A 370 19.30 13.98 -9.47
C PHE A 370 19.11 15.38 -10.08
N THR A 371 17.88 15.69 -10.54
CA THR A 371 17.59 16.93 -11.25
C THR A 371 16.20 17.46 -10.91
N ASP A 372 16.12 18.73 -10.53
CA ASP A 372 14.86 19.39 -10.22
C ASP A 372 13.95 19.51 -11.45
N ASP A 373 12.65 19.24 -11.26
CA ASP A 373 11.61 19.49 -12.26
C ASP A 373 11.03 20.89 -12.05
N GLU A 374 11.22 21.78 -13.01
CA GLU A 374 10.77 23.19 -12.96
C GLU A 374 9.24 23.35 -12.80
N ARG A 375 8.47 22.26 -13.02
CA ARG A 375 7.01 22.22 -12.83
C ARG A 375 6.60 21.99 -11.38
N ILE A 376 7.55 21.62 -10.51
CA ILE A 376 7.33 21.34 -9.11
C ILE A 376 7.97 22.46 -8.28
N ASP A 377 7.26 22.95 -7.27
CA ASP A 377 7.80 24.02 -6.40
C ASP A 377 8.99 23.48 -5.59
N SER A 378 10.19 23.99 -5.88
CA SER A 378 11.46 23.58 -5.26
C SER A 378 11.58 23.92 -3.78
N ARG A 379 10.63 24.68 -3.20
CA ARG A 379 10.57 24.96 -1.76
C ARG A 379 9.97 23.81 -0.93
N LEU A 380 9.30 22.86 -1.59
CA LEU A 380 8.78 21.65 -0.93
C LEU A 380 9.93 20.73 -0.51
N ASP A 381 9.87 20.23 0.72
CA ASP A 381 10.90 19.32 1.25
C ASP A 381 10.50 17.86 1.01
N PHE A 382 10.97 17.28 -0.10
CA PHE A 382 10.69 15.90 -0.50
C PHE A 382 11.59 14.86 0.19
N THR A 383 12.37 15.23 1.17
CA THR A 383 13.32 14.34 1.87
C THR A 383 14.22 13.60 0.87
N PHE A 384 14.89 14.32 -0.04
CA PHE A 384 15.65 13.68 -1.10
C PHE A 384 16.91 12.97 -0.61
N ASN A 385 17.06 11.72 -1.07
CA ASN A 385 18.23 10.84 -1.01
C ASN A 385 18.70 10.43 0.40
N GLU A 386 18.39 11.16 1.45
CA GLU A 386 18.79 10.86 2.82
C GLU A 386 17.62 10.97 3.79
N ALA A 387 17.55 10.05 4.76
CA ALA A 387 16.53 10.08 5.80
C ALA A 387 16.74 11.26 6.75
N VAL A 388 15.64 11.89 7.20
CA VAL A 388 15.68 13.05 8.08
C VAL A 388 15.08 12.72 9.44
N LYS A 389 15.80 13.08 10.52
CA LYS A 389 15.26 12.98 11.88
C LYS A 389 14.35 14.16 12.16
N ARG A 390 13.10 13.88 12.53
CA ARG A 390 12.10 14.89 12.85
C ARG A 390 11.01 14.27 13.74
N ASP A 391 10.60 14.97 14.81
CA ASP A 391 9.46 14.55 15.63
C ASP A 391 8.17 14.73 14.82
N ILE A 392 7.54 13.63 14.44
CA ILE A 392 6.31 13.58 13.64
C ILE A 392 5.16 13.23 14.57
N LYS A 393 4.18 14.12 14.67
CA LYS A 393 2.97 13.92 15.46
C LYS A 393 1.78 13.55 14.61
N VAL A 394 1.71 14.08 13.38
CA VAL A 394 0.63 13.87 12.44
C VAL A 394 1.22 13.50 11.07
N ALA A 395 0.91 12.31 10.60
CA ALA A 395 1.35 11.81 9.32
C ALA A 395 0.16 11.44 8.42
N MET A 396 0.21 11.86 7.15
CA MET A 396 -0.75 11.50 6.11
C MET A 396 -0.13 10.49 5.13
N SER A 397 -0.96 9.66 4.53
CA SER A 397 -0.56 8.79 3.41
C SER A 397 -1.61 8.85 2.31
N ASN A 398 -1.18 9.16 1.09
CA ASN A 398 -2.03 9.35 -0.08
C ASN A 398 -1.90 8.20 -1.06
N THR A 399 -3.02 7.75 -1.63
CA THR A 399 -3.04 6.79 -2.74
C THR A 399 -4.05 7.23 -3.79
N PHE A 400 -3.63 7.22 -5.06
CA PHE A 400 -4.46 7.61 -6.20
C PHE A 400 -4.45 6.49 -7.24
N GLY A 401 -5.63 5.96 -7.56
CA GLY A 401 -5.79 4.81 -8.44
C GLY A 401 -6.35 5.15 -9.82
N PHE A 402 -6.05 4.32 -10.79
CA PHE A 402 -6.73 4.33 -12.07
C PHE A 402 -8.25 4.27 -11.85
N GLY A 403 -9.01 4.96 -12.73
CA GLY A 403 -10.43 5.23 -12.53
C GLY A 403 -10.67 6.53 -11.75
N GLY A 404 -9.60 7.22 -11.31
CA GLY A 404 -9.68 8.44 -10.51
C GLY A 404 -10.07 8.18 -9.06
N HIS A 405 -9.77 6.99 -8.53
CA HIS A 405 -10.03 6.63 -7.12
C HIS A 405 -8.95 7.24 -6.23
N ASN A 406 -9.32 8.17 -5.37
CA ASN A 406 -8.39 8.80 -4.43
C ASN A 406 -8.75 8.44 -3.00
N ALA A 407 -7.76 8.03 -2.22
CA ALA A 407 -7.88 7.72 -0.81
C ALA A 407 -6.72 8.31 -0.01
N CYS A 408 -7.00 8.82 1.19
CA CYS A 408 -6.02 9.38 2.10
C CYS A 408 -6.32 8.96 3.52
N VAL A 409 -5.31 8.57 4.28
CA VAL A 409 -5.42 8.28 5.72
C VAL A 409 -4.49 9.17 6.51
N LEU A 410 -4.90 9.47 7.76
CA LEU A 410 -4.15 10.32 8.67
C LEU A 410 -4.00 9.62 10.02
N PHE A 411 -2.75 9.50 10.46
CA PHE A 411 -2.37 8.95 11.76
C PHE A 411 -1.88 10.07 12.68
N LYS A 412 -2.22 9.95 13.97
CA LYS A 412 -1.79 10.89 15.01
C LYS A 412 -1.12 10.12 16.15
N LYS A 413 0.01 10.64 16.61
CA LYS A 413 0.73 10.18 17.81
C LYS A 413 -0.19 10.32 19.02
N ILE A 414 -0.22 9.32 19.91
CA ILE A 414 -0.99 9.30 21.16
C ILE A 414 -0.09 9.71 22.32
#